data_85e4182c2e37871956b44481077854c9
#
_entry.id   85e4182c2e37871956b44481077854c9
#
_cell.length_a   1.000
_cell.length_b   1.000
_cell.length_c   1.000
_cell.angle_alpha   90.00
_cell.angle_beta   90.00
_cell.angle_gamma   90.00
#
_symmetry.space_group_name_H-M   'P 1'
#
loop_
_entity.id
_entity.type
_entity.pdbx_description
1 polymer ?
#
loop_
_entity_poly.entity_id
_entity_poly.type
_entity_poly.pdbx_seq_one_letter_code
_entity_poly.pdbx_strand_id
1 'polypeptide(L)'
;SEALKSSDQKHIEAMADKLVPWNFLLAGIVAATTRNLTKTAAALMVDYSCALRLSGSIAVMAAQSESAKRGFTVKGSRYFKHMAEADVIVFDKTGTLTQAAPSVREVTSYNEMPAEEVLRLAACLEEHFPHPVARAVVNEALKQGLEHRERHAEVEYVVAHGIASSINGKRCVIGSEHFVVEDEHVAIVPEELEAIHKKACGTSPLFLAVDNVLWGVLYIEDPLKEN
;
A
#
# COMPACT_ATOMS: atom_id res chain seq x y z
N SER A 1 -22.52 14.20 -8.65
CA SER A 1 -23.10 13.20 -7.71
C SER A 1 -23.72 12.00 -8.39
N GLU A 2 -24.29 12.13 -9.60
CA GLU A 2 -24.87 10.99 -10.35
C GLU A 2 -23.86 9.91 -10.77
N ALA A 3 -22.61 10.28 -11.03
CA ALA A 3 -21.55 9.36 -11.39
C ALA A 3 -21.16 8.37 -10.26
N LEU A 4 -21.53 8.68 -9.01
CA LEU A 4 -21.23 7.88 -7.82
C LEU A 4 -22.36 6.92 -7.42
N LYS A 5 -23.53 7.01 -8.08
CA LYS A 5 -24.66 6.09 -7.86
C LYS A 5 -24.38 4.74 -8.53
N SER A 6 -24.74 3.65 -7.86
CA SER A 6 -24.69 2.32 -8.44
C SER A 6 -25.73 2.14 -9.56
N SER A 7 -25.49 1.18 -10.46
CA SER A 7 -26.48 0.79 -11.48
C SER A 7 -27.82 0.39 -10.86
N ASP A 8 -27.77 -0.30 -9.71
CA ASP A 8 -28.96 -0.75 -9.00
C ASP A 8 -29.75 0.41 -8.40
N GLN A 9 -29.07 1.43 -7.87
CA GLN A 9 -29.74 2.63 -7.38
C GLN A 9 -30.45 3.39 -8.52
N LYS A 10 -29.84 3.49 -9.70
CA LYS A 10 -30.47 4.07 -10.89
C LYS A 10 -31.65 3.23 -11.35
N HIS A 11 -31.54 1.91 -11.28
CA HIS A 11 -32.61 0.99 -11.63
C HIS A 11 -33.81 1.12 -10.68
N ILE A 12 -33.59 1.22 -9.38
CA ILE A 12 -34.60 1.47 -8.36
C ILE A 12 -35.32 2.81 -8.61
N GLU A 13 -34.57 3.88 -8.91
CA GLU A 13 -35.15 5.18 -9.24
C GLU A 13 -36.03 5.10 -10.51
N ALA A 14 -35.57 4.40 -11.55
CA ALA A 14 -36.33 4.21 -12.76
C ALA A 14 -37.60 3.33 -12.57
N MET A 15 -37.54 2.34 -11.68
CA MET A 15 -38.72 1.55 -11.28
C MET A 15 -39.71 2.40 -10.49
N ALA A 16 -39.23 3.22 -9.58
CA ALA A 16 -40.07 4.14 -8.81
C ALA A 16 -40.82 5.11 -9.73
N ASP A 17 -40.16 5.65 -10.75
CA ASP A 17 -40.82 6.52 -11.77
C ASP A 17 -41.93 5.83 -12.49
N LYS A 18 -41.78 4.54 -12.84
CA LYS A 18 -42.82 3.73 -13.51
C LYS A 18 -44.00 3.44 -12.59
N LEU A 19 -43.89 3.50 -11.28
CA LEU A 19 -44.99 3.30 -10.34
C LEU A 19 -45.89 4.54 -10.17
N VAL A 20 -45.37 5.73 -10.47
CA VAL A 20 -46.16 6.98 -10.35
C VAL A 20 -47.52 6.96 -11.09
N PRO A 21 -47.58 6.60 -12.37
CA PRO A 21 -48.87 6.55 -13.07
C PRO A 21 -49.84 5.53 -12.46
N TRP A 22 -49.34 4.42 -11.91
CA TRP A 22 -50.17 3.42 -11.24
C TRP A 22 -50.77 3.93 -9.92
N ASN A 23 -50.02 4.77 -9.18
CA ASN A 23 -50.53 5.42 -7.95
C ASN A 23 -51.70 6.37 -8.30
N PHE A 24 -51.56 7.15 -9.39
CA PHE A 24 -52.65 8.03 -9.87
C PHE A 24 -53.84 7.22 -10.34
N LEU A 25 -53.65 6.11 -11.06
CA LEU A 25 -54.69 5.24 -11.51
C LEU A 25 -55.49 4.66 -10.30
N LEU A 26 -54.78 4.18 -9.30
CA LEU A 26 -55.39 3.64 -8.06
C LEU A 26 -56.21 4.72 -7.35
N ALA A 27 -55.65 5.92 -7.20
CA ALA A 27 -56.40 7.04 -6.60
C ALA A 27 -57.64 7.42 -7.42
N GLY A 28 -57.58 7.38 -8.75
CA GLY A 28 -58.72 7.60 -9.60
C GLY A 28 -59.84 6.55 -9.45
N ILE A 29 -59.46 5.27 -9.33
CA ILE A 29 -60.40 4.18 -9.04
C ILE A 29 -61.07 4.39 -7.67
N VAL A 30 -60.30 4.71 -6.65
CA VAL A 30 -60.83 4.99 -5.28
C VAL A 30 -61.76 6.20 -5.29
N ALA A 31 -61.42 7.25 -6.04
CA ALA A 31 -62.28 8.43 -6.20
C ALA A 31 -63.63 8.07 -6.85
N ALA A 32 -63.57 7.33 -7.93
CA ALA A 32 -64.75 6.91 -8.69
C ALA A 32 -65.68 6.00 -7.91
N THR A 33 -65.12 5.07 -7.16
CA THR A 33 -65.89 4.07 -6.38
C THR A 33 -66.43 4.61 -5.06
N THR A 34 -65.63 5.39 -4.32
CA THR A 34 -66.01 5.86 -3.00
C THR A 34 -66.62 7.25 -2.96
N ARG A 35 -66.39 8.06 -3.98
CA ARG A 35 -66.79 9.49 -4.08
C ARG A 35 -66.46 10.30 -2.81
N ASN A 36 -65.41 9.92 -2.13
CA ASN A 36 -64.96 10.49 -0.85
C ASN A 36 -63.55 11.02 -0.98
N LEU A 37 -63.40 12.36 -0.88
CA LEU A 37 -62.13 13.06 -1.00
C LEU A 37 -61.10 12.59 0.00
N THR A 38 -61.50 12.30 1.24
CA THR A 38 -60.58 11.83 2.30
C THR A 38 -59.97 10.47 1.95
N LYS A 39 -60.78 9.54 1.41
CA LYS A 39 -60.29 8.21 0.98
C LYS A 39 -59.41 8.32 -0.27
N THR A 40 -59.72 9.21 -1.19
CA THR A 40 -58.90 9.48 -2.35
C THR A 40 -57.57 10.09 -1.96
N ALA A 41 -57.56 11.07 -1.04
CA ALA A 41 -56.32 11.64 -0.50
C ALA A 41 -55.49 10.59 0.24
N ALA A 42 -56.10 9.71 1.02
CA ALA A 42 -55.41 8.62 1.70
C ALA A 42 -54.74 7.65 0.70
N ALA A 43 -55.41 7.32 -0.41
CA ALA A 43 -54.85 6.50 -1.48
C ALA A 43 -53.65 7.15 -2.17
N LEU A 44 -53.65 8.48 -2.36
CA LEU A 44 -52.50 9.24 -2.89
C LEU A 44 -51.34 9.34 -1.90
N MET A 45 -51.62 9.31 -0.58
CA MET A 45 -50.57 9.34 0.44
C MET A 45 -49.78 8.03 0.51
N VAL A 46 -50.33 6.92 0.02
CA VAL A 46 -49.58 5.66 -0.12
C VAL A 46 -48.74 5.70 -1.38
N ASP A 47 -47.63 6.43 -1.28
CA ASP A 47 -46.69 6.57 -2.41
C ASP A 47 -45.60 5.50 -2.36
N TYR A 48 -45.82 4.42 -3.10
CA TYR A 48 -44.85 3.32 -3.24
C TYR A 48 -43.54 3.78 -3.91
N SER A 49 -43.58 4.83 -4.75
CA SER A 49 -42.41 5.33 -5.44
C SER A 49 -41.46 6.07 -4.46
N CYS A 50 -42.00 6.87 -3.56
CA CYS A 50 -41.24 7.49 -2.49
C CYS A 50 -40.65 6.45 -1.51
N ALA A 51 -41.41 5.44 -1.11
CA ALA A 51 -40.93 4.38 -0.24
C ALA A 51 -39.74 3.63 -0.86
N LEU A 52 -39.82 3.33 -2.15
CA LEU A 52 -38.75 2.63 -2.87
C LEU A 52 -37.47 3.47 -2.98
N ARG A 53 -37.60 4.77 -3.29
CA ARG A 53 -36.46 5.70 -3.34
C ARG A 53 -35.79 5.91 -2.00
N LEU A 54 -36.60 6.06 -0.93
CA LEU A 54 -36.09 6.24 0.41
C LEU A 54 -35.34 5.00 0.92
N SER A 55 -35.89 3.80 0.68
CA SER A 55 -35.24 2.56 1.13
C SER A 55 -33.84 2.38 0.54
N GLY A 56 -33.67 2.67 -0.76
CA GLY A 56 -32.37 2.62 -1.42
C GLY A 56 -31.35 3.62 -0.83
N SER A 57 -31.80 4.84 -0.59
CA SER A 57 -30.94 5.88 0.00
C SER A 57 -30.56 5.58 1.45
N ILE A 58 -31.50 5.08 2.25
CA ILE A 58 -31.27 4.69 3.64
C ILE A 58 -30.31 3.51 3.73
N ALA A 59 -30.43 2.52 2.84
CA ALA A 59 -29.52 1.38 2.80
C ALA A 59 -28.07 1.82 2.51
N VAL A 60 -27.87 2.76 1.56
CA VAL A 60 -26.56 3.31 1.27
C VAL A 60 -26.00 4.10 2.46
N MET A 61 -26.83 4.92 3.12
CA MET A 61 -26.40 5.66 4.32
C MET A 61 -26.04 4.71 5.47
N ALA A 62 -26.81 3.65 5.67
CA ALA A 62 -26.51 2.64 6.69
C ALA A 62 -25.18 1.93 6.39
N ALA A 63 -24.93 1.54 5.13
CA ALA A 63 -23.67 0.94 4.71
C ALA A 63 -22.48 1.90 4.88
N GLN A 64 -22.65 3.19 4.57
CA GLN A 64 -21.61 4.20 4.80
C GLN A 64 -21.34 4.40 6.31
N SER A 65 -22.38 4.43 7.13
CA SER A 65 -22.23 4.52 8.59
C SER A 65 -21.48 3.33 9.16
N GLU A 66 -21.81 2.12 8.70
CA GLU A 66 -21.13 0.90 9.14
C GLU A 66 -19.68 0.85 8.69
N SER A 67 -19.38 1.26 7.44
CA SER A 67 -18.00 1.34 6.97
C SER A 67 -17.16 2.34 7.77
N ALA A 68 -17.75 3.51 8.11
CA ALA A 68 -17.07 4.52 8.92
C ALA A 68 -16.76 4.01 10.34
N LYS A 69 -17.65 3.22 10.96
CA LYS A 69 -17.40 2.57 12.26
C LYS A 69 -16.23 1.59 12.20
N ARG A 70 -15.99 0.99 11.03
CA ARG A 70 -14.86 0.07 10.78
C ARG A 70 -13.59 0.79 10.32
N GLY A 71 -13.55 2.12 10.35
CA GLY A 71 -12.36 2.93 10.06
C GLY A 71 -12.11 3.22 8.59
N PHE A 72 -13.06 2.94 7.69
CA PHE A 72 -12.93 3.29 6.27
C PHE A 72 -14.16 3.99 5.72
N THR A 73 -13.97 4.81 4.67
CA THR A 73 -15.05 5.58 4.05
C THR A 73 -15.18 5.24 2.57
N VAL A 74 -16.40 4.90 2.15
CA VAL A 74 -16.72 4.60 0.75
C VAL A 74 -17.37 5.80 0.08
N LYS A 75 -16.78 6.32 -1.01
CA LYS A 75 -17.21 7.55 -1.69
C LYS A 75 -18.31 7.31 -2.74
N GLY A 76 -19.32 6.50 -2.44
CA GLY A 76 -20.47 6.29 -3.31
C GLY A 76 -20.95 4.84 -3.37
N SER A 77 -22.26 4.66 -3.60
CA SER A 77 -22.92 3.35 -3.59
C SER A 77 -22.38 2.37 -4.62
N ARG A 78 -21.91 2.86 -5.77
CA ARG A 78 -21.32 1.99 -6.81
C ARG A 78 -20.09 1.21 -6.34
N TYR A 79 -19.29 1.78 -5.42
CA TYR A 79 -18.09 1.13 -4.93
C TYR A 79 -18.40 0.01 -3.94
N PHE A 80 -19.50 0.11 -3.16
CA PHE A 80 -19.96 -1.01 -2.34
C PHE A 80 -20.25 -2.24 -3.20
N LYS A 81 -20.92 -2.03 -4.36
CA LYS A 81 -21.22 -3.12 -5.29
C LYS A 81 -19.94 -3.73 -5.87
N HIS A 82 -19.00 -2.90 -6.37
CA HIS A 82 -17.73 -3.38 -6.91
C HIS A 82 -16.92 -4.15 -5.86
N MET A 83 -16.93 -3.71 -4.59
CA MET A 83 -16.26 -4.43 -3.52
C MET A 83 -16.93 -5.79 -3.23
N ALA A 84 -18.27 -5.85 -3.28
CA ALA A 84 -19.01 -7.10 -3.06
C ALA A 84 -18.84 -8.11 -4.21
N GLU A 85 -18.60 -7.64 -5.42
CA GLU A 85 -18.41 -8.45 -6.64
C GLU A 85 -16.93 -8.74 -6.95
N ALA A 86 -16.00 -8.29 -6.10
CA ALA A 86 -14.58 -8.48 -6.32
C ALA A 86 -14.15 -9.93 -6.04
N ASP A 87 -13.58 -10.58 -7.03
CA ASP A 87 -13.01 -11.93 -6.93
C ASP A 87 -11.52 -11.91 -6.54
N VAL A 88 -10.84 -10.78 -6.78
CA VAL A 88 -9.40 -10.61 -6.52
C VAL A 88 -9.16 -9.29 -5.81
N ILE A 89 -8.35 -9.33 -4.76
CA ILE A 89 -7.90 -8.13 -4.02
C ILE A 89 -6.38 -8.02 -4.17
N VAL A 90 -5.92 -6.88 -4.66
CA VAL A 90 -4.49 -6.55 -4.78
C VAL A 90 -4.12 -5.55 -3.70
N PHE A 91 -3.20 -5.92 -2.83
CA PHE A 91 -2.68 -5.04 -1.78
C PHE A 91 -1.35 -4.44 -2.21
N ASP A 92 -1.18 -3.15 -2.00
CA ASP A 92 0.14 -2.54 -1.98
C ASP A 92 0.87 -3.00 -0.70
N LYS A 93 2.15 -3.36 -0.84
CA LYS A 93 2.93 -3.86 0.29
C LYS A 93 3.37 -2.73 1.22
N THR A 94 4.13 -1.78 0.66
CA THR A 94 4.86 -0.79 1.46
C THR A 94 3.95 0.32 1.97
N GLY A 95 3.87 0.46 3.29
CA GLY A 95 3.00 1.46 3.94
C GLY A 95 1.54 1.06 4.04
N THR A 96 1.10 0.04 3.30
CA THR A 96 -0.26 -0.53 3.42
C THR A 96 -0.25 -1.76 4.33
N LEU A 97 0.46 -2.81 3.96
CA LEU A 97 0.62 -4.01 4.78
C LEU A 97 1.75 -3.87 5.79
N THR A 98 2.78 -3.11 5.44
CA THR A 98 3.95 -2.85 6.27
C THR A 98 3.90 -1.46 6.91
N GLN A 99 4.77 -1.24 7.89
CA GLN A 99 4.86 0.02 8.62
C GLN A 99 5.53 1.15 7.81
N ALA A 100 6.12 0.84 6.63
CA ALA A 100 7.00 1.73 5.86
C ALA A 100 8.18 2.26 6.72
N ALA A 101 8.62 1.48 7.67
CA ALA A 101 9.71 1.76 8.58
C ALA A 101 10.75 0.62 8.49
N PRO A 102 11.54 0.57 7.40
CA PRO A 102 12.53 -0.47 7.23
C PRO A 102 13.53 -0.47 8.38
N SER A 103 14.01 -1.66 8.73
CA SER A 103 15.03 -1.89 9.75
C SER A 103 16.05 -2.91 9.25
N VAL A 104 17.26 -2.85 9.78
CA VAL A 104 18.29 -3.86 9.53
C VAL A 104 18.01 -5.05 10.45
N ARG A 105 17.61 -6.18 9.88
CA ARG A 105 17.36 -7.42 10.60
C ARG A 105 18.65 -8.12 10.98
N GLU A 106 19.60 -8.18 10.03
CA GLU A 106 20.85 -8.89 10.22
C GLU A 106 21.91 -8.35 9.26
N VAL A 107 23.17 -8.43 9.67
CA VAL A 107 24.35 -8.16 8.84
C VAL A 107 25.18 -9.42 8.76
N THR A 108 25.43 -9.91 7.56
CA THR A 108 26.33 -11.04 7.32
C THR A 108 27.59 -10.52 6.65
N SER A 109 28.73 -10.83 7.24
CA SER A 109 30.05 -10.45 6.72
C SER A 109 30.69 -11.58 5.93
N TYR A 110 31.50 -11.20 4.97
CA TYR A 110 32.29 -12.07 4.08
C TYR A 110 33.76 -11.67 4.09
N ASN A 111 34.62 -12.53 3.63
CA ASN A 111 36.05 -12.27 3.49
C ASN A 111 36.72 -11.75 4.78
N GLU A 112 36.42 -12.40 5.91
CA GLU A 112 36.99 -12.11 7.24
C GLU A 112 36.73 -10.69 7.76
N MET A 113 35.82 -9.93 7.14
CA MET A 113 35.47 -8.60 7.60
C MET A 113 34.56 -8.67 8.83
N PRO A 114 34.78 -7.88 9.88
CA PRO A 114 33.84 -7.79 10.98
C PRO A 114 32.50 -7.23 10.56
N ALA A 115 31.39 -7.81 11.04
CA ALA A 115 30.03 -7.33 10.72
C ALA A 115 29.83 -5.85 11.14
N GLU A 116 30.45 -5.44 12.23
CA GLU A 116 30.44 -4.04 12.67
C GLU A 116 31.09 -3.09 11.67
N GLU A 117 32.17 -3.51 11.00
CA GLU A 117 32.85 -2.70 9.99
C GLU A 117 32.04 -2.62 8.71
N VAL A 118 31.36 -3.73 8.33
CA VAL A 118 30.40 -3.75 7.21
C VAL A 118 29.27 -2.75 7.48
N LEU A 119 28.65 -2.79 8.66
CA LEU A 119 27.57 -1.88 9.04
C LEU A 119 28.04 -0.42 9.12
N ARG A 120 29.23 -0.18 9.67
CA ARG A 120 29.82 1.16 9.75
C ARG A 120 30.08 1.75 8.38
N LEU A 121 30.63 0.97 7.47
CA LEU A 121 30.91 1.41 6.12
C LEU A 121 29.61 1.64 5.33
N ALA A 122 28.65 0.74 5.46
CA ALA A 122 27.33 0.90 4.86
C ALA A 122 26.64 2.19 5.34
N ALA A 123 26.69 2.47 6.65
CA ALA A 123 26.11 3.69 7.22
C ALA A 123 26.81 4.94 6.70
N CYS A 124 28.14 4.91 6.57
CA CYS A 124 28.92 6.02 6.02
C CYS A 124 28.56 6.35 4.56
N LEU A 125 28.31 5.34 3.73
CA LEU A 125 27.89 5.55 2.34
C LEU A 125 26.44 6.02 2.21
N GLU A 126 25.56 5.53 3.06
CA GLU A 126 24.11 5.79 3.05
C GLU A 126 23.72 7.12 3.74
N GLU A 127 24.57 7.69 4.59
CA GLU A 127 24.25 8.86 5.44
C GLU A 127 23.69 10.05 4.68
N HIS A 128 24.17 10.28 3.46
CA HIS A 128 23.79 11.45 2.65
C HIS A 128 22.48 11.26 1.86
N PHE A 129 21.86 10.08 1.93
CA PHE A 129 20.67 9.77 1.13
C PHE A 129 19.39 9.77 1.95
N PRO A 130 18.38 10.58 1.58
CA PRO A 130 17.11 10.67 2.31
C PRO A 130 16.16 9.50 1.99
N HIS A 131 16.68 8.28 1.79
CA HIS A 131 15.88 7.09 1.50
C HIS A 131 15.56 6.31 2.79
N PRO A 132 14.37 5.67 2.92
CA PRO A 132 14.02 4.93 4.13
C PRO A 132 15.01 3.82 4.50
N VAL A 133 15.56 3.09 3.52
CA VAL A 133 16.58 2.04 3.73
C VAL A 133 17.88 2.65 4.26
N ALA A 134 18.34 3.74 3.68
CA ALA A 134 19.52 4.47 4.13
C ALA A 134 19.42 4.86 5.61
N ARG A 135 18.26 5.43 5.99
CA ARG A 135 17.99 5.78 7.40
C ARG A 135 17.97 4.56 8.31
N ALA A 136 17.48 3.41 7.83
CA ALA A 136 17.49 2.18 8.61
C ALA A 136 18.91 1.71 8.91
N VAL A 137 19.80 1.75 7.92
CA VAL A 137 21.22 1.37 8.06
C VAL A 137 21.96 2.32 9.03
N VAL A 138 21.80 3.64 8.84
CA VAL A 138 22.40 4.65 9.71
C VAL A 138 21.91 4.53 11.15
N ASN A 139 20.59 4.36 11.34
CA ASN A 139 20.00 4.21 12.68
C ASN A 139 20.51 2.95 13.39
N GLU A 140 20.70 1.84 12.66
CA GLU A 140 21.22 0.61 13.24
C GLU A 140 22.68 0.77 13.67
N ALA A 141 23.50 1.42 12.85
CA ALA A 141 24.88 1.74 13.22
C ALA A 141 24.95 2.63 14.48
N LEU A 142 24.08 3.64 14.58
CA LEU A 142 24.00 4.51 15.76
C LEU A 142 23.57 3.74 17.01
N LYS A 143 22.59 2.84 16.92
CA LYS A 143 22.15 1.99 18.04
C LYS A 143 23.27 1.12 18.59
N GLN A 144 24.14 0.63 17.70
CA GLN A 144 25.30 -0.18 18.07
C GLN A 144 26.51 0.68 18.51
N GLY A 145 26.38 2.01 18.56
CA GLY A 145 27.46 2.92 18.95
C GLY A 145 28.60 2.98 17.93
N LEU A 146 28.32 2.61 16.68
CA LEU A 146 29.29 2.64 15.60
C LEU A 146 29.40 4.06 15.04
N GLU A 147 30.16 4.93 15.71
CA GLU A 147 30.50 6.23 15.15
C GLU A 147 31.39 6.07 13.92
N HIS A 148 31.06 6.78 12.86
CA HIS A 148 31.89 6.84 11.67
C HIS A 148 32.31 8.30 11.43
N ARG A 149 33.55 8.47 10.97
CA ARG A 149 34.01 9.72 10.40
C ARG A 149 33.85 9.59 8.90
N GLU A 150 33.41 10.64 8.23
CA GLU A 150 33.42 10.71 6.77
C GLU A 150 34.80 10.33 6.24
N ARG A 151 34.88 9.22 5.53
CA ARG A 151 36.13 8.68 4.97
C ARG A 151 36.07 8.50 3.47
N HIS A 152 34.88 8.71 2.89
CA HIS A 152 34.66 8.54 1.46
C HIS A 152 34.95 9.85 0.69
N ALA A 153 35.26 9.68 -0.60
CA ALA A 153 35.32 10.76 -1.57
C ALA A 153 33.87 11.15 -1.99
N GLU A 154 33.75 11.90 -3.06
CA GLU A 154 32.46 12.24 -3.65
C GLU A 154 31.62 10.97 -3.89
N VAL A 155 30.35 11.01 -3.49
CA VAL A 155 29.43 9.87 -3.56
C VAL A 155 28.63 9.99 -4.84
N GLU A 156 28.71 8.97 -5.68
CA GLU A 156 27.92 8.84 -6.90
C GLU A 156 26.66 8.03 -6.62
N TYR A 157 25.49 8.65 -6.80
CA TYR A 157 24.21 7.98 -6.68
C TYR A 157 23.73 7.44 -8.02
N VAL A 158 23.60 6.12 -8.12
CA VAL A 158 23.02 5.45 -9.28
C VAL A 158 21.54 5.21 -9.03
N VAL A 159 20.69 6.02 -9.68
CA VAL A 159 19.24 6.03 -9.46
C VAL A 159 18.64 4.63 -9.55
N ALA A 160 17.90 4.23 -8.51
CA ALA A 160 17.23 2.94 -8.37
C ALA A 160 18.13 1.70 -8.23
N HIS A 161 19.45 1.83 -8.26
CA HIS A 161 20.39 0.72 -8.24
C HIS A 161 21.24 0.68 -6.97
N GLY A 162 21.89 1.78 -6.60
CA GLY A 162 22.75 1.83 -5.44
C GLY A 162 23.61 3.08 -5.36
N ILE A 163 24.65 2.99 -4.57
CA ILE A 163 25.62 4.05 -4.30
C ILE A 163 27.02 3.55 -4.60
N ALA A 164 27.79 4.36 -5.30
CA ALA A 164 29.22 4.15 -5.52
C ALA A 164 30.03 5.31 -4.91
N SER A 165 31.18 5.00 -4.34
CA SER A 165 32.13 5.98 -3.83
C SER A 165 33.55 5.40 -3.84
N SER A 166 34.52 6.15 -3.36
CA SER A 166 35.85 5.63 -3.12
C SER A 166 36.35 5.94 -1.71
N ILE A 167 36.99 4.96 -1.08
CA ILE A 167 37.60 5.09 0.24
C ILE A 167 39.06 4.70 0.15
N ASN A 168 39.96 5.61 0.48
CA ASN A 168 41.41 5.41 0.37
C ASN A 168 41.85 4.94 -1.03
N GLY A 169 41.19 5.42 -2.09
CA GLY A 169 41.47 5.04 -3.47
C GLY A 169 40.86 3.69 -3.90
N LYS A 170 40.13 2.99 -3.06
CA LYS A 170 39.42 1.77 -3.38
C LYS A 170 37.94 2.07 -3.66
N ARG A 171 37.41 1.50 -4.75
CA ARG A 171 36.01 1.65 -5.11
C ARG A 171 35.12 0.91 -4.10
N CYS A 172 34.13 1.61 -3.56
CA CYS A 172 33.16 1.07 -2.61
C CYS A 172 31.78 1.19 -3.23
N VAL A 173 31.00 0.12 -3.22
CA VAL A 173 29.63 0.10 -3.77
C VAL A 173 28.68 -0.56 -2.78
N ILE A 174 27.48 0.02 -2.66
CA ILE A 174 26.41 -0.52 -1.88
C ILE A 174 25.11 -0.43 -2.67
N GLY A 175 24.33 -1.51 -2.75
CA GLY A 175 23.11 -1.52 -3.52
C GLY A 175 22.48 -2.89 -3.68
N SER A 176 21.59 -2.98 -4.69
CA SER A 176 20.93 -4.22 -5.06
C SER A 176 21.92 -5.25 -5.60
N GLU A 177 21.54 -6.53 -5.62
CA GLU A 177 22.30 -7.59 -6.25
C GLU A 177 22.65 -7.25 -7.70
N HIS A 178 21.66 -6.84 -8.49
CA HIS A 178 21.86 -6.42 -9.89
C HIS A 178 22.96 -5.38 -10.01
N PHE A 179 22.90 -4.32 -9.20
CA PHE A 179 23.92 -3.26 -9.23
C PHE A 179 25.31 -3.78 -8.90
N VAL A 180 25.46 -4.55 -7.81
CA VAL A 180 26.77 -4.99 -7.33
C VAL A 180 27.36 -6.10 -8.21
N VAL A 181 26.53 -7.04 -8.67
CA VAL A 181 27.01 -8.21 -9.42
C VAL A 181 27.07 -7.93 -10.93
N GLU A 182 26.03 -7.32 -11.50
CA GLU A 182 25.92 -7.14 -12.95
C GLU A 182 26.56 -5.83 -13.42
N ASP A 183 26.27 -4.70 -12.75
CA ASP A 183 26.78 -3.39 -13.19
C ASP A 183 28.23 -3.17 -12.74
N GLU A 184 28.55 -3.46 -11.48
CA GLU A 184 29.87 -3.26 -10.88
C GLU A 184 30.78 -4.50 -10.97
N HIS A 185 30.28 -5.60 -11.53
CA HIS A 185 31.04 -6.82 -11.81
C HIS A 185 31.76 -7.44 -10.60
N VAL A 186 31.16 -7.36 -9.43
CA VAL A 186 31.67 -8.00 -8.21
C VAL A 186 31.47 -9.52 -8.33
N ALA A 187 32.55 -10.28 -8.27
CA ALA A 187 32.48 -11.73 -8.32
C ALA A 187 32.03 -12.32 -6.97
N ILE A 188 30.89 -12.98 -6.99
CA ILE A 188 30.36 -13.72 -5.83
C ILE A 188 30.29 -15.21 -6.23
N VAL A 189 30.75 -16.08 -5.34
CA VAL A 189 30.69 -17.53 -5.58
C VAL A 189 29.23 -17.97 -5.63
N PRO A 190 28.80 -18.82 -6.60
CA PRO A 190 27.40 -19.24 -6.74
C PRO A 190 26.80 -19.83 -5.48
N GLU A 191 27.57 -20.62 -4.72
CA GLU A 191 27.12 -21.20 -3.45
C GLU A 191 26.85 -20.15 -2.37
N GLU A 192 27.64 -19.07 -2.35
CA GLU A 192 27.42 -17.93 -1.44
C GLU A 192 26.17 -17.17 -1.84
N LEU A 193 25.96 -16.94 -3.13
CA LEU A 193 24.79 -16.23 -3.64
C LEU A 193 23.48 -17.02 -3.33
N GLU A 194 23.49 -18.33 -3.51
CA GLU A 194 22.36 -19.19 -3.11
C GLU A 194 22.10 -19.12 -1.60
N ALA A 195 23.13 -19.10 -0.78
CA ALA A 195 23.01 -18.97 0.67
C ALA A 195 22.41 -17.60 1.05
N ILE A 196 22.82 -16.52 0.36
CA ILE A 196 22.25 -15.17 0.53
C ILE A 196 20.77 -15.17 0.18
N HIS A 197 20.38 -15.71 -0.98
CA HIS A 197 18.99 -15.80 -1.41
C HIS A 197 18.11 -16.60 -0.44
N LYS A 198 18.62 -17.74 0.05
CA LYS A 198 17.92 -18.56 1.03
C LYS A 198 17.70 -17.82 2.36
N LYS A 199 18.67 -17.03 2.77
CA LYS A 199 18.62 -16.23 4.00
C LYS A 199 17.73 -14.98 3.84
N ALA A 200 17.66 -14.43 2.64
CA ALA A 200 16.90 -13.22 2.31
C ALA A 200 15.37 -13.42 2.33
N CYS A 201 14.87 -14.60 2.67
CA CYS A 201 13.43 -14.87 2.69
C CYS A 201 12.67 -13.86 3.59
N GLY A 202 11.80 -13.04 2.97
CA GLY A 202 11.05 -11.99 3.65
C GLY A 202 11.81 -10.68 3.89
N THR A 203 13.05 -10.57 3.43
CA THR A 203 13.88 -9.35 3.51
C THR A 203 14.38 -8.92 2.14
N SER A 204 14.90 -7.70 2.06
CA SER A 204 15.59 -7.20 0.88
C SER A 204 17.08 -7.14 1.18
N PRO A 205 17.93 -7.94 0.51
CA PRO A 205 19.37 -7.92 0.72
C PRO A 205 19.98 -6.67 0.07
N LEU A 206 20.83 -5.99 0.82
CA LEU A 206 21.63 -4.86 0.40
C LEU A 206 23.10 -5.28 0.44
N PHE A 207 23.75 -5.33 -0.72
CA PHE A 207 25.11 -5.81 -0.88
C PHE A 207 26.12 -4.67 -0.72
N LEU A 208 27.20 -4.92 0.01
CA LEU A 208 28.33 -4.01 0.17
C LEU A 208 29.58 -4.67 -0.35
N ALA A 209 30.24 -4.03 -1.31
CA ALA A 209 31.52 -4.50 -1.85
C ALA A 209 32.57 -3.39 -1.86
N VAL A 210 33.83 -3.77 -1.71
CA VAL A 210 34.98 -2.88 -1.76
C VAL A 210 36.04 -3.51 -2.66
N ASP A 211 36.49 -2.75 -3.66
CA ASP A 211 37.53 -3.17 -4.60
C ASP A 211 37.20 -4.50 -5.31
N ASN A 212 35.95 -4.63 -5.76
CA ASN A 212 35.35 -5.79 -6.38
C ASN A 212 35.27 -7.06 -5.49
N VAL A 213 35.37 -6.92 -4.18
CA VAL A 213 35.26 -8.01 -3.22
C VAL A 213 34.03 -7.78 -2.34
N LEU A 214 33.17 -8.79 -2.22
CA LEU A 214 32.02 -8.73 -1.32
C LEU A 214 32.48 -8.68 0.14
N TRP A 215 32.12 -7.59 0.84
CA TRP A 215 32.41 -7.43 2.28
C TRP A 215 31.25 -7.88 3.15
N GLY A 216 30.04 -7.66 2.70
CA GLY A 216 28.87 -8.07 3.47
C GLY A 216 27.55 -7.85 2.78
N VAL A 217 26.51 -8.39 3.42
CA VAL A 217 25.12 -8.24 3.02
C VAL A 217 24.30 -7.84 4.23
N LEU A 218 23.57 -6.75 4.10
CA LEU A 218 22.62 -6.28 5.11
C LEU A 218 21.21 -6.74 4.69
N TYR A 219 20.50 -7.42 5.57
CA TYR A 219 19.12 -7.88 5.32
C TYR A 219 18.14 -6.86 5.89
N ILE A 220 17.48 -6.15 4.99
CA ILE A 220 16.52 -5.11 5.33
C ILE A 220 15.12 -5.72 5.38
N GLU A 221 14.43 -5.54 6.48
CA GLU A 221 13.02 -5.93 6.63
C GLU A 221 12.13 -4.68 6.76
N ASP A 222 10.91 -4.79 6.27
CA ASP A 222 9.85 -3.81 6.50
C ASP A 222 8.73 -4.54 7.27
N PRO A 223 8.65 -4.35 8.60
CA PRO A 223 7.76 -5.12 9.44
C PRO A 223 6.30 -4.89 9.07
N LEU A 224 5.51 -5.95 9.17
CA LEU A 224 4.06 -5.87 8.99
C LEU A 224 3.44 -4.98 10.08
N LYS A 225 2.34 -4.32 9.75
CA LYS A 225 1.54 -3.61 10.75
C LYS A 225 0.92 -4.62 11.71
N GLU A 226 1.03 -4.35 12.99
CA GLU A 226 0.23 -5.03 13.99
C GLU A 226 -1.22 -4.56 13.86
N ASN A 227 -2.18 -5.49 13.89
CA ASN A 227 -3.62 -5.21 13.82
C ASN A 227 -4.12 -4.65 15.15
#